data_4f6a81beb5a93bd9a16ab2d252be5e09
#
_entry.id   4f6a81beb5a93bd9a16ab2d252be5e09
#
_cell.length_a   1.000
_cell.length_b   1.000
_cell.length_c   1.000
_cell.angle_alpha   90.00
_cell.angle_beta   90.00
_cell.angle_gamma   90.00
#
_symmetry.space_group_name_H-M   'P 1'
#
loop_
_entity.id
_entity.type
_entity.pdbx_description
1 polymer ?
#
loop_
_entity_poly.entity_id
_entity_poly.type
_entity_poly.pdbx_seq_one_letter_code
_entity_poly.pdbx_strand_id
1 'polypeptide(L)'
;MKKNIIIVRGGGDIATGTIYKLHQSGYPVLVTEIANPSAIRRQVAFSEAVYEKSYTVEGVTCYFAENLTRAYELLKQRKVALMIDPDGAVIREVKPAGGVDGILAKKNLGTTMDMAPFTVALGPGFTAGVDVHAVVETMRGHKLGRIIYEGNAIPNTGIPGAIAGVAKERVIHAECAGILYGEKKISDYVQKDEVIAFIYPDTQGKDASGQEKKDGAFAVRATISGILRGLIRDGYLVTKGFKIADIDPRESEYENCFTISDKARCIAGGVLEALLHAGILPE
;
A
#
# COMPACT_ATOMS: atom_id res chain seq x y z
N MET A 1 -1.16 -20.17 21.46
CA MET A 1 -0.64 -19.07 20.66
C MET A 1 -1.65 -18.67 19.57
N LYS A 2 -2.78 -18.11 19.97
CA LYS A 2 -3.80 -17.48 19.10
C LYS A 2 -4.25 -16.12 19.65
N LYS A 3 -3.60 -15.67 20.71
CA LYS A 3 -3.98 -14.41 21.37
C LYS A 3 -3.21 -13.29 20.68
N ASN A 4 -3.94 -12.28 20.26
CA ASN A 4 -3.47 -10.96 19.83
C ASN A 4 -2.91 -10.84 18.39
N ILE A 5 -3.15 -11.83 17.49
CA ILE A 5 -2.85 -11.64 16.06
C ILE A 5 -3.66 -10.45 15.54
N ILE A 6 -2.98 -9.52 14.88
CA ILE A 6 -3.63 -8.46 14.12
C ILE A 6 -3.57 -8.83 12.64
N ILE A 7 -4.72 -8.84 11.98
CA ILE A 7 -4.77 -8.97 10.51
C ILE A 7 -4.81 -7.57 9.90
N VAL A 8 -3.94 -7.34 8.92
CA VAL A 8 -3.93 -6.11 8.11
C VAL A 8 -4.28 -6.48 6.67
N ARG A 9 -5.39 -5.98 6.17
CA ARG A 9 -5.80 -6.11 4.77
C ARG A 9 -5.09 -5.06 3.94
N GLY A 10 -4.30 -5.49 2.95
CA GLY A 10 -3.43 -4.65 2.12
C GLY A 10 -2.03 -4.45 2.70
N GLY A 11 -1.03 -4.51 1.83
CA GLY A 11 0.41 -4.33 2.14
C GLY A 11 1.05 -3.17 1.38
N GLY A 12 0.26 -2.20 0.86
CA GLY A 12 0.77 -1.00 0.19
C GLY A 12 1.57 -0.08 1.11
N ASP A 13 2.13 1.01 0.58
CA ASP A 13 3.07 1.89 1.29
C ASP A 13 2.50 2.47 2.60
N ILE A 14 1.24 2.86 2.63
CA ILE A 14 0.59 3.38 3.84
C ILE A 14 0.34 2.26 4.85
N ALA A 15 -0.20 1.12 4.40
CA ALA A 15 -0.42 -0.04 5.25
C ALA A 15 0.90 -0.57 5.83
N THR A 16 2.00 -0.50 5.07
CA THR A 16 3.34 -0.88 5.53
C THR A 16 3.77 -0.10 6.78
N GLY A 17 3.46 1.20 6.85
CA GLY A 17 3.72 1.97 8.07
C GLY A 17 2.97 1.43 9.28
N THR A 18 1.72 0.99 9.11
CA THR A 18 0.91 0.36 10.15
C THR A 18 1.46 -1.01 10.52
N ILE A 19 1.75 -1.87 9.55
CA ILE A 19 2.32 -3.20 9.75
C ILE A 19 3.65 -3.09 10.52
N TYR A 20 4.54 -2.19 10.08
CA TYR A 20 5.80 -1.90 10.72
C TYR A 20 5.61 -1.49 12.18
N LYS A 21 4.75 -0.49 12.45
CA LYS A 21 4.48 0.03 13.79
C LYS A 21 3.94 -1.07 14.71
N LEU A 22 2.96 -1.85 14.28
CA LEU A 22 2.36 -2.92 15.06
C LEU A 22 3.39 -4.02 15.36
N HIS A 23 4.16 -4.44 14.36
CA HIS A 23 5.23 -5.42 14.55
C HIS A 23 6.28 -4.95 15.55
N GLN A 24 6.78 -3.72 15.42
CA GLN A 24 7.74 -3.13 16.35
C GLN A 24 7.17 -2.92 17.77
N SER A 25 5.86 -2.82 17.88
CA SER A 25 5.16 -2.75 19.16
C SER A 25 4.88 -4.13 19.79
N GLY A 26 5.32 -5.24 19.15
CA GLY A 26 5.21 -6.59 19.67
C GLY A 26 3.97 -7.37 19.25
N TYR A 27 3.14 -6.84 18.35
CA TYR A 27 2.00 -7.60 17.81
C TYR A 27 2.45 -8.62 16.76
N PRO A 28 1.93 -9.86 16.77
CA PRO A 28 2.01 -10.76 15.65
C PRO A 28 1.10 -10.25 14.52
N VAL A 29 1.69 -9.94 13.35
CA VAL A 29 0.97 -9.33 12.22
C VAL A 29 0.88 -10.29 11.05
N LEU A 30 -0.35 -10.59 10.63
CA LEU A 30 -0.67 -11.30 9.39
C LEU A 30 -1.26 -10.33 8.38
N VAL A 31 -0.64 -10.22 7.22
CA VAL A 31 -1.09 -9.36 6.11
C VAL A 31 -1.85 -10.21 5.09
N THR A 32 -2.99 -9.71 4.62
CA THR A 32 -3.69 -10.30 3.46
C THR A 32 -3.60 -9.36 2.28
N GLU A 33 -3.32 -9.90 1.09
CA GLU A 33 -3.11 -9.10 -0.11
C GLU A 33 -3.73 -9.79 -1.34
N ILE A 34 -3.88 -9.07 -2.43
CA ILE A 34 -4.25 -9.64 -3.73
C ILE A 34 -3.05 -10.28 -4.42
N ALA A 35 -3.32 -11.14 -5.41
CA ALA A 35 -2.24 -11.82 -6.16
C ALA A 35 -1.40 -10.88 -7.03
N ASN A 36 -1.94 -9.73 -7.41
CA ASN A 36 -1.26 -8.74 -8.25
C ASN A 36 -1.37 -7.33 -7.64
N PRO A 37 -0.61 -7.05 -6.57
CA PRO A 37 -0.64 -5.73 -5.89
C PRO A 37 -0.20 -4.59 -6.80
N SER A 38 -0.84 -3.42 -6.64
CA SER A 38 -0.63 -2.23 -7.46
C SER A 38 0.14 -1.12 -6.74
N ALA A 39 1.00 -1.46 -5.81
CA ALA A 39 1.80 -0.46 -5.10
C ALA A 39 2.70 0.31 -6.06
N ILE A 40 2.64 1.65 -6.01
CA ILE A 40 3.49 2.52 -6.82
C ILE A 40 4.79 2.82 -6.09
N ARG A 41 4.71 3.11 -4.79
CA ARG A 41 5.88 3.27 -3.93
C ARG A 41 6.38 1.91 -3.45
N ARG A 42 6.77 1.06 -4.42
CA ARG A 42 7.12 -0.34 -4.20
C ARG A 42 8.26 -0.54 -3.21
N GLN A 43 9.25 0.36 -3.21
CA GLN A 43 10.41 0.27 -2.32
C GLN A 43 10.06 0.34 -0.81
N VAL A 44 8.83 0.77 -0.50
CA VAL A 44 8.34 0.86 0.88
C VAL A 44 6.99 0.16 1.06
N ALA A 45 6.73 -0.90 0.29
CA ALA A 45 5.48 -1.64 0.32
C ALA A 45 5.73 -3.13 0.57
N PHE A 46 5.21 -3.67 1.67
CA PHE A 46 5.31 -5.10 1.99
C PHE A 46 4.54 -5.99 1.01
N SER A 47 3.62 -5.42 0.21
CA SER A 47 2.97 -6.13 -0.88
C SER A 47 3.96 -6.69 -1.91
N GLU A 48 5.18 -6.15 -2.01
CA GLU A 48 6.23 -6.69 -2.87
C GLU A 48 6.65 -8.13 -2.46
N ALA A 49 6.37 -8.55 -1.22
CA ALA A 49 6.60 -9.93 -0.79
C ALA A 49 5.76 -10.96 -1.57
N VAL A 50 4.66 -10.56 -2.21
CA VAL A 50 3.88 -11.43 -3.11
C VAL A 50 4.74 -11.90 -4.28
N TYR A 51 5.55 -10.99 -4.84
CA TYR A 51 6.41 -11.26 -5.99
C TYR A 51 7.77 -11.84 -5.57
N GLU A 52 8.43 -11.20 -4.59
CA GLU A 52 9.82 -11.47 -4.18
C GLU A 52 9.92 -12.56 -3.08
N LYS A 53 8.78 -13.13 -2.62
CA LYS A 53 8.67 -14.08 -1.50
C LYS A 53 9.05 -13.51 -0.13
N SER A 54 9.83 -12.47 -0.07
CA SER A 54 10.05 -11.65 1.12
C SER A 54 10.43 -10.24 0.72
N TYR A 55 10.10 -9.27 1.55
CA TYR A 55 10.46 -7.88 1.29
C TYR A 55 10.80 -7.16 2.59
N THR A 56 11.87 -6.37 2.58
CA THR A 56 12.37 -5.68 3.77
C THR A 56 12.19 -4.17 3.63
N VAL A 57 11.57 -3.56 4.61
CA VAL A 57 11.44 -2.11 4.73
C VAL A 57 11.95 -1.67 6.10
N GLU A 58 12.94 -0.80 6.13
CA GLU A 58 13.56 -0.26 7.36
C GLU A 58 13.91 -1.36 8.40
N GLY A 59 14.49 -2.45 7.95
CA GLY A 59 14.95 -3.55 8.80
C GLY A 59 13.87 -4.55 9.23
N VAL A 60 12.60 -4.31 8.94
CA VAL A 60 11.52 -5.29 9.11
C VAL A 60 11.30 -6.05 7.81
N THR A 61 11.30 -7.38 7.88
CA THR A 61 11.05 -8.24 6.73
C THR A 61 9.67 -8.87 6.82
N CYS A 62 8.87 -8.69 5.77
CA CYS A 62 7.61 -9.38 5.53
C CYS A 62 7.87 -10.60 4.65
N TYR A 63 7.35 -11.76 5.04
CA TYR A 63 7.55 -13.03 4.34
C TYR A 63 6.23 -13.52 3.74
N PHE A 64 6.29 -13.94 2.48
CA PHE A 64 5.17 -14.62 1.84
C PHE A 64 4.93 -15.99 2.48
N ALA A 65 3.67 -16.27 2.79
CA ALA A 65 3.20 -17.54 3.29
C ALA A 65 2.15 -18.10 2.32
N GLU A 66 2.43 -19.24 1.74
CA GLU A 66 1.55 -19.90 0.78
C GLU A 66 0.28 -20.51 1.41
N ASN A 67 0.28 -20.67 2.73
CA ASN A 67 -0.85 -21.18 3.50
C ASN A 67 -0.78 -20.73 4.98
N LEU A 68 -1.86 -20.95 5.73
CA LEU A 68 -1.95 -20.60 7.14
C LEU A 68 -0.94 -21.31 8.03
N THR A 69 -0.59 -22.56 7.75
CA THR A 69 0.42 -23.29 8.51
C THR A 69 1.75 -22.54 8.45
N ARG A 70 2.16 -22.15 7.24
CA ARG A 70 3.38 -21.37 7.05
C ARG A 70 3.29 -19.98 7.71
N ALA A 71 2.13 -19.32 7.61
CA ALA A 71 1.92 -18.04 8.28
C ALA A 71 2.10 -18.16 9.80
N TYR A 72 1.50 -19.17 10.42
CA TYR A 72 1.68 -19.40 11.87
C TYR A 72 3.12 -19.71 12.28
N GLU A 73 3.88 -20.43 11.45
CA GLU A 73 5.31 -20.67 11.70
C GLU A 73 6.10 -19.36 11.72
N LEU A 74 5.83 -18.46 10.76
CA LEU A 74 6.46 -17.14 10.68
C LEU A 74 6.10 -16.28 11.89
N LEU A 75 4.83 -16.22 12.25
CA LEU A 75 4.36 -15.47 13.41
C LEU A 75 4.99 -15.98 14.72
N LYS A 76 5.15 -17.31 14.88
CA LYS A 76 5.87 -17.91 16.02
C LYS A 76 7.34 -17.45 16.11
N GLN A 77 7.96 -17.18 14.98
CA GLN A 77 9.33 -16.65 14.87
C GLN A 77 9.38 -15.12 15.02
N ARG A 78 8.27 -14.49 15.40
CA ARG A 78 8.13 -13.02 15.47
C ARG A 78 8.44 -12.34 14.14
N LYS A 79 8.01 -12.93 13.03
CA LYS A 79 8.12 -12.38 11.68
C LYS A 79 6.76 -11.91 11.18
N VAL A 80 6.73 -10.91 10.31
CA VAL A 80 5.52 -10.50 9.60
C VAL A 80 5.26 -11.54 8.50
N ALA A 81 4.02 -12.06 8.45
CA ALA A 81 3.59 -12.98 7.41
C ALA A 81 2.62 -12.28 6.46
N LEU A 82 2.70 -12.58 5.15
CA LEU A 82 1.76 -12.12 4.14
C LEU A 82 1.20 -13.29 3.35
N MET A 83 -0.11 -13.31 3.14
CA MET A 83 -0.80 -14.30 2.32
C MET A 83 -1.60 -13.63 1.21
N ILE A 84 -1.76 -14.34 0.08
CA ILE A 84 -2.75 -13.95 -0.94
C ILE A 84 -4.12 -14.40 -0.44
N ASP A 85 -4.95 -13.43 -0.09
CA ASP A 85 -6.33 -13.62 0.36
C ASP A 85 -7.13 -12.32 0.12
N PRO A 86 -7.58 -12.08 -1.11
CA PRO A 86 -8.25 -10.83 -1.50
C PRO A 86 -9.55 -10.58 -0.73
N ASP A 87 -10.27 -11.65 -0.42
CA ASP A 87 -11.59 -11.59 0.20
C ASP A 87 -11.54 -11.60 1.72
N GLY A 88 -10.36 -11.86 2.33
CA GLY A 88 -10.20 -11.98 3.76
C GLY A 88 -10.82 -13.26 4.34
N ALA A 89 -10.88 -14.33 3.54
CA ALA A 89 -11.46 -15.62 3.95
C ALA A 89 -10.74 -16.19 5.19
N VAL A 90 -9.42 -16.01 5.27
CA VAL A 90 -8.57 -16.45 6.37
C VAL A 90 -8.94 -15.83 7.72
N ILE A 91 -9.60 -14.67 7.74
CA ILE A 91 -10.00 -13.97 8.96
C ILE A 91 -10.91 -14.84 9.82
N ARG A 92 -11.85 -15.57 9.20
CA ARG A 92 -12.77 -16.47 9.90
C ARG A 92 -12.08 -17.63 10.57
N GLU A 93 -10.98 -18.11 9.98
CA GLU A 93 -10.19 -19.23 10.52
C GLU A 93 -9.22 -18.77 11.62
N VAL A 94 -8.55 -17.65 11.38
CA VAL A 94 -7.57 -17.05 12.33
C VAL A 94 -8.26 -16.54 13.58
N LYS A 95 -9.44 -15.91 13.46
CA LYS A 95 -10.15 -15.21 14.52
C LYS A 95 -9.21 -14.23 15.24
N PRO A 96 -8.75 -13.19 14.55
CA PRO A 96 -7.76 -12.26 15.08
C PRO A 96 -8.31 -11.46 16.25
N ALA A 97 -7.42 -10.91 17.08
CA ALA A 97 -7.81 -9.98 18.14
C ALA A 97 -8.24 -8.62 17.59
N GLY A 98 -7.66 -8.20 16.45
CA GLY A 98 -8.02 -6.99 15.75
C GLY A 98 -7.83 -7.11 14.25
N GLY A 99 -8.62 -6.35 13.50
CA GLY A 99 -8.54 -6.25 12.04
C GLY A 99 -8.28 -4.81 11.60
N VAL A 100 -7.40 -4.63 10.63
CA VAL A 100 -7.11 -3.31 10.04
C VAL A 100 -7.35 -3.37 8.54
N ASP A 101 -8.21 -2.51 8.00
CA ASP A 101 -8.31 -2.30 6.56
C ASP A 101 -7.33 -1.20 6.13
N GLY A 102 -6.24 -1.61 5.51
CA GLY A 102 -5.19 -0.77 4.96
C GLY A 102 -5.17 -0.72 3.43
N ILE A 103 -6.22 -1.23 2.76
CA ILE A 103 -6.29 -1.29 1.28
C ILE A 103 -6.31 0.10 0.66
N LEU A 104 -6.94 1.08 1.32
CA LEU A 104 -7.04 2.47 0.85
C LEU A 104 -7.75 2.63 -0.52
N ALA A 105 -8.69 1.75 -0.81
CA ALA A 105 -9.49 1.79 -2.04
C ALA A 105 -10.46 2.98 -2.13
N LYS A 106 -10.58 3.79 -1.05
CA LYS A 106 -11.52 4.93 -0.92
C LYS A 106 -12.99 4.51 -0.99
N LYS A 107 -13.23 3.24 -0.86
CA LYS A 107 -14.53 2.57 -0.72
C LYS A 107 -14.32 1.29 0.07
N ASN A 108 -15.35 0.85 0.78
CA ASN A 108 -15.31 -0.43 1.48
C ASN A 108 -15.32 -1.58 0.47
N LEU A 109 -14.33 -2.49 0.57
CA LEU A 109 -14.22 -3.71 -0.23
C LEU A 109 -14.55 -4.95 0.62
N GLY A 110 -15.63 -4.87 1.42
CA GLY A 110 -16.16 -5.98 2.18
C GLY A 110 -15.59 -6.13 3.60
N THR A 111 -14.95 -5.10 4.17
CA THR A 111 -14.58 -5.11 5.59
C THR A 111 -15.78 -4.76 6.45
N THR A 112 -16.03 -5.58 7.48
CA THR A 112 -17.17 -5.43 8.39
C THR A 112 -16.72 -5.50 9.86
N MET A 113 -17.55 -4.99 10.77
CA MET A 113 -17.25 -4.97 12.21
C MET A 113 -17.06 -6.37 12.81
N ASP A 114 -17.76 -7.37 12.29
CA ASP A 114 -17.75 -8.75 12.80
C ASP A 114 -16.52 -9.56 12.39
N MET A 115 -15.66 -9.01 11.55
CA MET A 115 -14.40 -9.66 11.14
C MET A 115 -13.41 -9.84 12.29
N ALA A 116 -13.49 -9.00 13.33
CA ALA A 116 -12.67 -9.11 14.54
C ALA A 116 -13.38 -8.43 15.73
N PRO A 117 -13.00 -8.73 16.99
CA PRO A 117 -13.52 -8.02 18.16
C PRO A 117 -13.36 -6.49 18.08
N PHE A 118 -12.36 -6.01 17.35
CA PHE A 118 -12.18 -4.59 17.04
C PHE A 118 -11.61 -4.43 15.64
N THR A 119 -12.24 -3.58 14.84
CA THR A 119 -11.83 -3.31 13.45
C THR A 119 -11.54 -1.83 13.24
N VAL A 120 -10.47 -1.54 12.51
CA VAL A 120 -10.02 -0.18 12.16
C VAL A 120 -9.87 -0.08 10.65
N ALA A 121 -10.33 1.00 10.03
CA ALA A 121 -10.11 1.27 8.62
C ALA A 121 -9.31 2.56 8.41
N LEU A 122 -8.52 2.61 7.33
CA LEU A 122 -7.70 3.76 6.99
C LEU A 122 -8.39 4.65 5.94
N GLY A 123 -8.79 5.84 6.36
CA GLY A 123 -9.28 6.89 5.47
C GLY A 123 -10.73 6.74 5.01
N PRO A 124 -11.10 7.46 3.94
CA PRO A 124 -12.48 7.53 3.47
C PRO A 124 -12.95 6.21 2.84
N GLY A 125 -14.24 6.01 2.85
CA GLY A 125 -14.92 4.83 2.32
C GLY A 125 -15.53 3.94 3.40
N PHE A 126 -15.36 4.33 4.67
CA PHE A 126 -15.90 3.62 5.84
C PHE A 126 -16.63 4.58 6.78
N THR A 127 -17.68 4.09 7.41
CA THR A 127 -18.38 4.76 8.50
C THR A 127 -18.05 4.05 9.80
N ALA A 128 -17.36 4.75 10.72
CA ALA A 128 -17.10 4.25 12.07
C ALA A 128 -18.40 4.06 12.84
N GLY A 129 -18.53 2.97 13.58
CA GLY A 129 -19.75 2.56 14.28
C GLY A 129 -20.77 1.83 13.39
N VAL A 130 -20.50 1.70 12.08
CA VAL A 130 -21.37 1.00 11.10
C VAL A 130 -20.58 -0.08 10.34
N ASP A 131 -19.56 0.32 9.59
CA ASP A 131 -18.74 -0.60 8.81
C ASP A 131 -17.60 -1.21 9.64
N VAL A 132 -17.00 -0.37 10.47
CA VAL A 132 -15.85 -0.71 11.34
C VAL A 132 -16.01 0.01 12.68
N HIS A 133 -15.29 -0.45 13.72
CA HIS A 133 -15.33 0.17 15.05
C HIS A 133 -14.67 1.55 15.07
N ALA A 134 -13.61 1.74 14.29
CA ALA A 134 -12.91 3.01 14.19
C ALA A 134 -12.38 3.27 12.78
N VAL A 135 -12.27 4.55 12.44
CA VAL A 135 -11.62 5.02 11.19
C VAL A 135 -10.47 5.93 11.57
N VAL A 136 -9.32 5.77 10.93
CA VAL A 136 -8.18 6.68 11.09
C VAL A 136 -8.13 7.65 9.92
N GLU A 137 -8.13 8.96 10.21
CA GLU A 137 -8.07 10.01 9.21
C GLU A 137 -6.76 9.98 8.41
N THR A 138 -6.86 10.03 7.09
CA THR A 138 -5.70 9.98 6.19
C THR A 138 -5.48 11.27 5.39
N MET A 139 -6.34 12.27 5.51
CA MET A 139 -6.14 13.58 4.90
C MET A 139 -4.97 14.31 5.58
N ARG A 140 -4.00 14.82 4.79
CA ARG A 140 -2.91 15.63 5.34
C ARG A 140 -3.42 16.90 6.03
N GLY A 141 -2.77 17.29 7.09
CA GLY A 141 -3.11 18.44 7.91
C GLY A 141 -3.26 18.07 9.39
N HIS A 142 -3.84 18.94 10.18
CA HIS A 142 -3.96 18.79 11.64
C HIS A 142 -4.80 17.59 12.10
N LYS A 143 -5.62 17.02 11.20
CA LYS A 143 -6.48 15.87 11.51
C LYS A 143 -5.84 14.54 11.11
N LEU A 144 -4.70 14.54 10.42
CA LEU A 144 -4.02 13.32 10.00
C LEU A 144 -3.75 12.41 11.21
N GLY A 145 -4.12 11.13 11.09
CA GLY A 145 -3.93 10.13 12.14
C GLY A 145 -4.96 10.18 13.27
N ARG A 146 -5.92 11.12 13.27
CA ARG A 146 -6.98 11.13 14.28
C ARG A 146 -7.88 9.91 14.15
N ILE A 147 -8.28 9.38 15.30
CA ILE A 147 -9.23 8.29 15.38
C ILE A 147 -10.65 8.86 15.41
N ILE A 148 -11.53 8.24 14.62
CA ILE A 148 -12.95 8.55 14.50
C ILE A 148 -13.71 7.31 14.94
N TYR A 149 -14.46 7.39 16.01
CA TYR A 149 -15.28 6.30 16.53
C TYR A 149 -16.74 6.37 16.06
N GLU A 150 -17.17 7.50 15.51
CA GLU A 150 -18.50 7.71 14.95
C GLU A 150 -18.42 8.61 13.71
N GLY A 151 -19.01 8.17 12.59
CA GLY A 151 -19.03 8.90 11.33
C GLY A 151 -17.85 8.57 10.42
N ASN A 152 -17.45 9.53 9.57
CA ASN A 152 -16.57 9.30 8.42
C ASN A 152 -15.30 10.14 8.48
N ALA A 153 -14.23 9.63 7.87
CA ALA A 153 -13.06 10.43 7.50
C ALA A 153 -13.43 11.47 6.42
N ILE A 154 -12.59 12.49 6.28
CA ILE A 154 -12.77 13.52 5.25
C ILE A 154 -12.79 12.86 3.87
N PRO A 155 -13.79 13.17 3.02
CA PRO A 155 -13.91 12.61 1.69
C PRO A 155 -12.67 12.83 0.85
N ASN A 156 -12.36 11.86 -0.01
CA ASN A 156 -11.25 11.99 -0.94
C ASN A 156 -11.50 13.10 -1.96
N THR A 157 -10.63 14.08 -2.02
CA THR A 157 -10.71 15.21 -2.97
C THR A 157 -10.22 14.86 -4.37
N GLY A 158 -9.56 13.70 -4.55
CA GLY A 158 -8.88 13.36 -5.80
C GLY A 158 -7.59 14.17 -6.05
N ILE A 159 -7.28 15.14 -5.20
CA ILE A 159 -6.10 15.99 -5.34
C ILE A 159 -5.02 15.47 -4.39
N PRO A 160 -3.84 15.09 -4.91
CA PRO A 160 -2.70 14.71 -4.08
C PRO A 160 -2.28 15.86 -3.16
N GLY A 161 -1.76 15.53 -1.97
CA GLY A 161 -1.17 16.55 -1.11
C GLY A 161 0.00 17.25 -1.80
N ALA A 162 0.08 18.58 -1.68
CA ALA A 162 1.18 19.35 -2.25
C ALA A 162 2.51 19.00 -1.57
N ILE A 163 3.57 18.91 -2.39
CA ILE A 163 4.98 18.81 -1.96
C ILE A 163 5.73 19.94 -2.67
N ALA A 164 6.39 20.81 -1.91
CA ALA A 164 7.07 21.99 -2.44
C ALA A 164 6.19 22.81 -3.41
N GLY A 165 4.89 22.95 -3.11
CA GLY A 165 3.93 23.70 -3.93
C GLY A 165 3.34 22.92 -5.12
N VAL A 166 3.84 21.72 -5.43
CA VAL A 166 3.39 20.88 -6.55
C VAL A 166 2.42 19.80 -6.04
N ALA A 167 1.25 19.67 -6.64
CA ALA A 167 0.23 18.73 -6.21
C ALA A 167 -0.17 17.72 -7.29
N LYS A 168 -0.94 18.13 -8.29
CA LYS A 168 -1.46 17.24 -9.33
C LYS A 168 -0.36 16.78 -10.27
N GLU A 169 0.54 17.66 -10.62
CA GLU A 169 1.58 17.47 -11.61
C GLU A 169 2.59 16.40 -11.20
N ARG A 170 2.73 16.14 -9.90
CA ARG A 170 3.64 15.10 -9.39
C ARG A 170 3.13 13.68 -9.57
N VAL A 171 1.85 13.51 -9.90
CA VAL A 171 1.21 12.19 -10.05
C VAL A 171 0.92 11.93 -11.51
N ILE A 172 1.43 10.84 -12.02
CA ILE A 172 1.27 10.43 -13.41
C ILE A 172 0.22 9.31 -13.49
N HIS A 173 -0.72 9.46 -14.41
CA HIS A 173 -1.77 8.50 -14.69
C HIS A 173 -1.59 7.93 -16.10
N ALA A 174 -1.95 6.66 -16.29
CA ALA A 174 -1.94 6.04 -17.60
C ALA A 174 -2.92 6.73 -18.56
N GLU A 175 -2.47 7.12 -19.72
CA GLU A 175 -3.31 7.76 -20.75
C GLU A 175 -4.05 6.74 -21.60
N CYS A 176 -3.59 5.48 -21.62
CA CYS A 176 -4.24 4.36 -22.30
C CYS A 176 -4.22 3.11 -21.41
N ALA A 177 -4.98 2.10 -21.80
CA ALA A 177 -4.90 0.77 -21.21
C ALA A 177 -3.77 -0.03 -21.88
N GLY A 178 -3.13 -0.93 -21.14
CA GLY A 178 -2.07 -1.79 -21.65
C GLY A 178 -1.12 -2.31 -20.56
N ILE A 179 -0.04 -2.95 -20.97
CA ILE A 179 0.98 -3.46 -20.07
C ILE A 179 2.11 -2.44 -19.97
N LEU A 180 2.45 -2.03 -18.75
CA LEU A 180 3.49 -1.03 -18.50
C LEU A 180 4.86 -1.69 -18.31
N TYR A 181 5.90 -1.07 -18.87
CA TYR A 181 7.30 -1.36 -18.64
C TYR A 181 8.08 -0.07 -18.38
N GLY A 182 8.88 -0.05 -17.31
CA GLY A 182 9.69 1.10 -16.92
C GLY A 182 10.98 1.24 -17.76
N GLU A 183 11.26 2.46 -18.19
CA GLU A 183 12.59 2.86 -18.73
C GLU A 183 13.48 3.41 -17.60
N LYS A 184 12.86 3.97 -16.58
CA LYS A 184 13.52 4.51 -15.39
C LYS A 184 13.18 3.67 -14.16
N LYS A 185 14.02 3.78 -13.15
CA LYS A 185 13.84 3.10 -11.86
C LYS A 185 13.38 4.07 -10.78
N ILE A 186 12.72 3.55 -9.76
CA ILE A 186 12.46 4.34 -8.55
C ILE A 186 13.80 4.79 -8.00
N SER A 187 13.88 6.07 -7.61
CA SER A 187 15.04 6.84 -7.20
C SER A 187 15.84 7.53 -8.30
N ASP A 188 15.58 7.25 -9.56
CA ASP A 188 16.21 8.02 -10.63
C ASP A 188 15.72 9.47 -10.61
N TYR A 189 16.64 10.42 -10.85
CA TYR A 189 16.27 11.79 -11.19
C TYR A 189 15.82 11.83 -12.65
N VAL A 190 14.67 12.45 -12.89
CA VAL A 190 14.09 12.60 -14.22
C VAL A 190 13.86 14.08 -14.53
N GLN A 191 14.02 14.45 -15.79
CA GLN A 191 13.68 15.77 -16.29
C GLN A 191 12.24 15.79 -16.77
N LYS A 192 11.60 16.97 -16.71
CA LYS A 192 10.27 17.15 -17.31
C LYS A 192 10.32 16.72 -18.78
N ASP A 193 9.28 16.03 -19.24
CA ASP A 193 9.11 15.48 -20.60
C ASP A 193 10.03 14.29 -20.93
N GLU A 194 10.92 13.87 -20.02
CA GLU A 194 11.71 12.65 -20.18
C GLU A 194 10.84 11.39 -20.13
N VAL A 195 11.13 10.41 -20.99
CA VAL A 195 10.41 9.13 -20.98
C VAL A 195 10.80 8.31 -19.74
N ILE A 196 9.81 7.89 -18.96
CA ILE A 196 10.00 7.11 -17.73
C ILE A 196 9.49 5.67 -17.85
N ALA A 197 8.57 5.41 -18.76
CA ALA A 197 8.00 4.10 -19.01
C ALA A 197 7.34 4.05 -20.41
N PHE A 198 6.98 2.84 -20.82
CA PHE A 198 6.13 2.60 -21.99
C PHE A 198 4.90 1.79 -21.59
N ILE A 199 3.74 2.07 -22.21
CA ILE A 199 2.54 1.25 -22.12
C ILE A 199 2.28 0.64 -23.49
N TYR A 200 2.21 -0.68 -23.54
CA TYR A 200 1.89 -1.46 -24.72
C TYR A 200 0.39 -1.75 -24.73
N PRO A 201 -0.40 -1.18 -25.68
CA PRO A 201 -1.86 -1.33 -25.71
C PRO A 201 -2.35 -2.77 -25.94
N ASP A 202 -1.50 -3.62 -26.51
CA ASP A 202 -1.82 -5.02 -26.79
C ASP A 202 -1.17 -5.94 -25.76
N THR A 203 -1.93 -6.97 -25.34
CA THR A 203 -1.45 -8.03 -24.44
C THR A 203 -0.35 -8.91 -25.07
N GLN A 204 -0.02 -8.72 -26.33
CA GLN A 204 1.01 -9.46 -27.07
C GLN A 204 2.34 -8.69 -27.18
N GLY A 205 2.73 -7.96 -26.16
CA GLY A 205 3.89 -7.06 -26.15
C GLY A 205 5.28 -7.69 -26.40
N LYS A 206 5.38 -8.97 -26.74
CA LYS A 206 6.64 -9.63 -27.13
C LYS A 206 6.57 -10.06 -28.58
N ASP A 207 7.66 -9.82 -29.33
CA ASP A 207 7.83 -10.38 -30.68
C ASP A 207 8.17 -11.88 -30.63
N ALA A 208 8.26 -12.52 -31.80
CA ALA A 208 8.58 -13.93 -31.91
C ALA A 208 9.96 -14.33 -31.33
N SER A 209 10.83 -13.35 -31.01
CA SER A 209 12.14 -13.53 -30.37
C SER A 209 12.10 -13.30 -28.86
N GLY A 210 10.93 -12.91 -28.30
CA GLY A 210 10.78 -12.58 -26.89
C GLY A 210 11.22 -11.16 -26.53
N GLN A 211 11.57 -10.32 -27.52
CA GLN A 211 11.89 -8.90 -27.32
C GLN A 211 10.62 -8.05 -27.35
N GLU A 212 10.61 -7.01 -26.50
CA GLU A 212 9.49 -6.06 -26.43
C GLU A 212 9.36 -5.26 -27.72
N LYS A 213 8.19 -5.36 -28.37
CA LYS A 213 7.85 -4.51 -29.51
C LYS A 213 7.70 -3.08 -29.03
N LYS A 214 8.62 -2.20 -29.40
CA LYS A 214 8.49 -0.75 -29.15
C LYS A 214 7.53 -0.07 -30.14
N ASP A 215 7.17 -0.72 -31.23
CA ASP A 215 6.26 -0.19 -32.23
C ASP A 215 4.82 -0.21 -31.70
N GLY A 216 4.20 0.97 -31.62
CA GLY A 216 2.86 1.17 -31.08
C GLY A 216 2.79 1.38 -29.56
N ALA A 217 3.93 1.40 -28.86
CA ALA A 217 3.99 1.69 -27.44
C ALA A 217 3.70 3.19 -27.16
N PHE A 218 2.91 3.45 -26.15
CA PHE A 218 2.65 4.79 -25.64
C PHE A 218 3.74 5.19 -24.66
N ALA A 219 4.50 6.25 -24.98
CA ALA A 219 5.56 6.76 -24.09
C ALA A 219 4.96 7.54 -22.91
N VAL A 220 5.18 7.08 -21.71
CA VAL A 220 4.86 7.78 -20.46
C VAL A 220 5.98 8.75 -20.13
N ARG A 221 5.64 10.03 -19.97
CA ARG A 221 6.64 11.08 -19.72
C ARG A 221 6.51 11.67 -18.33
N ALA A 222 7.65 12.10 -17.78
CA ALA A 222 7.69 12.84 -16.53
C ALA A 222 6.99 14.19 -16.70
N THR A 223 6.04 14.47 -15.84
CA THR A 223 5.25 15.71 -15.86
C THR A 223 5.98 16.91 -15.24
N ILE A 224 6.96 16.61 -14.38
CA ILE A 224 7.85 17.58 -13.72
C ILE A 224 9.26 16.97 -13.62
N SER A 225 10.27 17.81 -13.39
CA SER A 225 11.60 17.34 -12.99
C SER A 225 11.61 16.98 -11.50
N GLY A 226 12.40 15.95 -11.14
CA GLY A 226 12.54 15.51 -9.75
C GLY A 226 12.91 14.03 -9.62
N ILE A 227 12.82 13.51 -8.41
CA ILE A 227 13.09 12.10 -8.10
C ILE A 227 11.85 11.27 -8.43
N LEU A 228 11.99 10.22 -9.26
CA LEU A 228 10.94 9.23 -9.50
C LEU A 228 10.74 8.40 -8.22
N ARG A 229 9.83 8.85 -7.36
CA ARG A 229 9.61 8.27 -6.04
C ARG A 229 8.76 7.00 -6.08
N GLY A 230 7.98 6.84 -7.11
CA GLY A 230 7.12 5.68 -7.29
C GLY A 230 6.87 5.40 -8.76
N LEU A 231 6.89 4.12 -9.10
CA LEU A 231 6.55 3.59 -10.42
C LEU A 231 5.93 2.20 -10.23
N ILE A 232 4.81 1.96 -10.89
CA ILE A 232 4.18 0.64 -10.87
C ILE A 232 5.11 -0.42 -11.47
N ARG A 233 4.93 -1.68 -11.06
CA ARG A 233 5.78 -2.80 -11.49
C ARG A 233 5.67 -3.05 -13.00
N ASP A 234 6.78 -3.45 -13.60
CA ASP A 234 6.83 -3.93 -14.99
C ASP A 234 5.91 -5.13 -15.18
N GLY A 235 5.27 -5.20 -16.34
CA GLY A 235 4.30 -6.24 -16.65
C GLY A 235 2.91 -6.02 -16.02
N TYR A 236 2.68 -4.90 -15.32
CA TYR A 236 1.38 -4.61 -14.73
C TYR A 236 0.39 -4.13 -15.80
N LEU A 237 -0.81 -4.75 -15.83
CA LEU A 237 -1.90 -4.33 -16.71
C LEU A 237 -2.56 -3.08 -16.13
N VAL A 238 -2.37 -1.94 -16.77
CA VAL A 238 -2.97 -0.67 -16.37
C VAL A 238 -4.20 -0.34 -17.21
N THR A 239 -5.13 0.39 -16.61
CA THR A 239 -6.29 0.97 -17.31
C THR A 239 -6.10 2.47 -17.47
N LYS A 240 -6.75 3.08 -18.47
CA LYS A 240 -6.73 4.54 -18.63
C LYS A 240 -7.16 5.25 -17.33
N GLY A 241 -6.39 6.24 -16.90
CA GLY A 241 -6.61 6.99 -15.66
C GLY A 241 -6.05 6.32 -14.40
N PHE A 242 -5.48 5.11 -14.52
CA PHE A 242 -4.83 4.44 -13.39
C PHE A 242 -3.55 5.19 -12.99
N LYS A 243 -3.34 5.42 -11.70
CA LYS A 243 -2.11 6.05 -11.20
C LYS A 243 -0.93 5.10 -11.36
N ILE A 244 0.10 5.53 -12.10
CA ILE A 244 1.25 4.68 -12.46
C ILE A 244 2.59 5.16 -11.89
N ALA A 245 2.73 6.47 -11.61
CA ALA A 245 3.98 7.00 -11.07
C ALA A 245 3.75 8.20 -10.15
N ASP A 246 4.78 8.55 -9.42
CA ASP A 246 4.83 9.66 -8.47
C ASP A 246 6.24 10.26 -8.44
N ILE A 247 6.36 11.58 -8.72
CA ILE A 247 7.63 12.31 -8.73
C ILE A 247 7.68 13.25 -7.52
N ASP A 248 8.79 13.27 -6.82
CA ASP A 248 9.09 14.26 -5.78
C ASP A 248 9.96 15.36 -6.39
N PRO A 249 9.52 16.63 -6.40
CA PRO A 249 10.29 17.72 -7.00
C PRO A 249 11.56 18.07 -6.22
N ARG A 250 11.76 17.52 -5.02
CA ARG A 250 12.90 17.80 -4.15
C ARG A 250 14.03 16.81 -4.39
N GLU A 251 15.10 17.25 -5.02
CA GLU A 251 16.26 16.40 -5.34
C GLU A 251 16.97 15.85 -4.09
N SER A 252 16.95 16.60 -2.99
CA SER A 252 17.56 16.20 -1.71
C SER A 252 16.85 15.01 -1.04
N GLU A 253 15.66 14.64 -1.50
CA GLU A 253 14.78 13.69 -0.82
C GLU A 253 14.89 12.26 -1.40
N TYR A 254 16.04 11.91 -1.99
CA TYR A 254 16.33 10.59 -2.55
C TYR A 254 16.04 9.46 -1.56
N GLU A 255 16.49 9.58 -0.31
CA GLU A 255 16.29 8.58 0.75
C GLU A 255 14.81 8.32 1.06
N ASN A 256 13.93 9.29 0.76
CA ASN A 256 12.50 9.14 0.95
C ASN A 256 11.86 8.11 -0.01
N CYS A 257 12.59 7.66 -1.04
CA CYS A 257 12.14 6.55 -1.87
C CYS A 257 12.09 5.23 -1.08
N PHE A 258 12.95 5.08 -0.08
CA PHE A 258 13.21 3.85 0.65
C PHE A 258 12.71 3.86 2.09
N THR A 259 12.08 4.96 2.52
CA THR A 259 11.62 5.14 3.91
C THR A 259 10.12 5.31 4.02
N ILE A 260 9.56 4.80 5.11
CA ILE A 260 8.15 4.95 5.47
C ILE A 260 7.85 6.45 5.67
N SER A 261 6.84 6.95 4.96
CA SER A 261 6.51 8.38 5.00
C SER A 261 5.99 8.86 6.37
N ASP A 262 6.15 10.16 6.63
CA ASP A 262 5.52 10.87 7.74
C ASP A 262 4.02 10.57 7.87
N LYS A 263 3.32 10.59 6.74
CA LYS A 263 1.89 10.26 6.67
C LYS A 263 1.61 8.82 7.15
N ALA A 264 2.36 7.84 6.64
CA ALA A 264 2.17 6.44 7.03
C ALA A 264 2.48 6.22 8.52
N ARG A 265 3.53 6.89 9.05
CA ARG A 265 3.88 6.83 10.47
C ARG A 265 2.82 7.45 11.37
N CYS A 266 2.25 8.59 10.97
CA CYS A 266 1.19 9.26 11.72
C CYS A 266 -0.08 8.40 11.76
N ILE A 267 -0.52 7.86 10.62
CA ILE A 267 -1.67 6.96 10.52
C ILE A 267 -1.45 5.70 11.38
N ALA A 268 -0.26 5.11 11.32
CA ALA A 268 0.10 3.94 12.11
C ALA A 268 0.03 4.22 13.64
N GLY A 269 0.35 5.46 14.05
CA GLY A 269 0.15 5.92 15.43
C GLY A 269 -1.31 5.85 15.85
N GLY A 270 -2.22 6.36 15.02
CA GLY A 270 -3.66 6.28 15.27
C GLY A 270 -4.20 4.85 15.34
N VAL A 271 -3.71 3.95 14.46
CA VAL A 271 -4.10 2.52 14.55
C VAL A 271 -3.63 1.88 15.86
N LEU A 272 -2.38 2.10 16.25
CA LEU A 272 -1.85 1.57 17.51
C LEU A 272 -2.63 2.10 18.71
N GLU A 273 -2.92 3.39 18.75
CA GLU A 273 -3.73 4.02 19.80
C GLU A 273 -5.13 3.40 19.87
N ALA A 274 -5.79 3.20 18.72
CA ALA A 274 -7.14 2.61 18.66
C ALA A 274 -7.15 1.17 19.18
N LEU A 275 -6.17 0.34 18.83
CA LEU A 275 -6.06 -1.03 19.33
C LEU A 275 -5.80 -1.06 20.85
N LEU A 276 -4.91 -0.22 21.35
CA LEU A 276 -4.63 -0.11 22.79
C LEU A 276 -5.86 0.39 23.55
N HIS A 277 -6.58 1.37 23.04
CA HIS A 277 -7.83 1.87 23.63
C HIS A 277 -8.91 0.78 23.71
N ALA A 278 -8.95 -0.12 22.74
CA ALA A 278 -9.84 -1.30 22.75
C ALA A 278 -9.35 -2.44 23.66
N GLY A 279 -8.27 -2.24 24.40
CA GLY A 279 -7.70 -3.26 25.31
C GLY A 279 -6.96 -4.39 24.60
N ILE A 280 -6.64 -4.24 23.32
CA ILE A 280 -5.85 -5.21 22.56
C ILE A 280 -4.38 -4.88 22.81
N LEU A 281 -3.72 -5.67 23.64
CA LEU A 281 -2.32 -5.46 24.04
C LEU A 281 -1.38 -6.33 23.19
N PRO A 282 -0.13 -5.90 22.95
CA PRO A 282 0.89 -6.75 22.34
C PRO A 282 1.27 -7.93 23.25
N GLU A 283 1.93 -8.95 22.67
CA GLU A 283 2.42 -10.14 23.40
C GLU A 283 3.74 -9.86 24.15
#